data_36fa2a1a637b901fc6a538421656248a
#
_entry.id   36fa2a1a637b901fc6a538421656248a
#
_cell.length_a   1.000
_cell.length_b   1.000
_cell.length_c   1.000
_cell.angle_alpha   90.00
_cell.angle_beta   90.00
_cell.angle_gamma   90.00
#
_symmetry.space_group_name_H-M   'P 1'
#
loop_
_entity.id
_entity.type
_entity.pdbx_description
1 polymer ?
#
loop_
_entity_poly.entity_id
_entity_poly.type
_entity_poly.pdbx_seq_one_letter_code
_entity_poly.pdbx_strand_id
1 'polypeptide(L)'
;QEIQQKIFRSWQVPEGSAGLDARARIVLTDTGNVQSIVVMDAPNATFKNSIEKAVRQAAPFAMPEDPDARRAARLIHIRFAAK
;
A
#
# COMPACT_ATOMS: atom_id res chain seq x y z
N GLN A 1 -6.72 4.05 9.72
CA GLN A 1 -5.39 3.54 10.04
C GLN A 1 -4.29 4.42 9.49
N GLU A 2 -3.27 4.68 10.29
CA GLU A 2 -2.20 5.58 9.89
C GLU A 2 -1.42 5.08 8.67
N ILE A 3 -1.20 3.77 8.57
CA ILE A 3 -0.45 3.20 7.45
C ILE A 3 -1.19 3.43 6.14
N GLN A 4 -2.49 3.15 6.11
CA GLN A 4 -3.30 3.35 4.91
C GLN A 4 -3.34 4.83 4.51
N GLN A 5 -3.54 5.72 5.48
CA GLN A 5 -3.58 7.15 5.23
C GLN A 5 -2.25 7.65 4.67
N LYS A 6 -1.14 7.15 5.20
CA LYS A 6 0.19 7.55 4.74
C LYS A 6 0.41 7.11 3.29
N ILE A 7 -0.03 5.91 2.94
CA ILE A 7 0.07 5.40 1.57
C ILE A 7 -0.79 6.24 0.63
N PHE A 8 -2.04 6.52 1.01
CA PHE A 8 -2.93 7.32 0.16
C PHE A 8 -2.41 8.74 -0.06
N ARG A 9 -1.77 9.34 0.93
CA ARG A 9 -1.16 10.66 0.77
C ARG A 9 -0.01 10.64 -0.23
N SER A 10 0.69 9.52 -0.33
CA SER A 10 1.81 9.38 -1.27
C SER A 10 1.35 8.91 -2.65
N TRP A 11 0.09 8.50 -2.77
CA TRP A 11 -0.41 7.93 -4.02
C TRP A 11 -0.75 9.04 -5.00
N GLN A 12 -0.05 8.99 -6.14
CA GLN A 12 -0.33 9.88 -7.27
C GLN A 12 -1.17 9.10 -8.26
N VAL A 13 -2.46 9.42 -8.31
CA VAL A 13 -3.39 8.72 -9.20
C VAL A 13 -3.03 9.03 -10.65
N PRO A 14 -2.78 8.00 -11.49
CA PRO A 14 -2.45 8.26 -12.88
C PRO A 14 -3.59 8.94 -13.62
N GLU A 15 -3.23 9.81 -14.55
CA GLU A 15 -4.21 10.49 -15.39
C GLU A 15 -5.01 9.47 -16.19
N GLY A 16 -6.32 9.67 -16.28
CA GLY A 16 -7.19 8.76 -17.00
C GLY A 16 -7.62 7.53 -16.20
N SER A 17 -7.34 7.51 -14.89
CA SER A 17 -7.65 6.35 -14.04
C SER A 17 -9.00 6.45 -13.32
N ALA A 18 -9.77 7.50 -13.55
CA ALA A 18 -11.05 7.68 -12.85
C ALA A 18 -11.95 6.47 -13.03
N GLY A 19 -12.49 5.97 -11.92
CA GLY A 19 -13.34 4.78 -11.91
C GLY A 19 -12.60 3.45 -11.88
N LEU A 20 -11.27 3.46 -11.97
CA LEU A 20 -10.48 2.24 -11.89
C LEU A 20 -10.16 1.90 -10.43
N ASP A 21 -10.00 0.61 -10.15
CA ASP A 21 -9.56 0.18 -8.83
C ASP A 21 -8.65 -1.04 -8.94
N ALA A 22 -7.93 -1.29 -7.84
CA ALA A 22 -7.08 -2.46 -7.70
C ALA A 22 -6.92 -2.77 -6.21
N ARG A 23 -6.44 -3.96 -5.92
CA ARG A 23 -6.16 -4.38 -4.55
C ARG A 23 -4.67 -4.61 -4.40
N ALA A 24 -4.16 -4.30 -3.22
CA ALA A 24 -2.77 -4.54 -2.91
C ALA A 24 -2.65 -5.32 -1.62
N ARG A 25 -1.78 -6.32 -1.66
CA ARG A 25 -1.38 -7.08 -0.48
C ARG A 25 0.05 -6.70 -0.18
N ILE A 26 0.28 -6.14 0.99
CA ILE A 26 1.57 -5.60 1.38
C ILE A 26 2.07 -6.37 2.59
N VAL A 27 3.29 -6.88 2.52
CA VAL A 27 3.94 -7.53 3.65
C VAL A 27 5.08 -6.64 4.13
N LEU A 28 5.07 -6.33 5.41
CA LEU A 28 6.08 -5.47 6.03
C LEU A 28 7.03 -6.31 6.90
N THR A 29 8.24 -5.79 7.10
CA THR A 29 9.16 -6.34 8.09
C THR A 29 8.79 -5.83 9.48
N ASP A 30 9.44 -6.37 10.51
CA ASP A 30 9.22 -5.91 11.88
C ASP A 30 9.59 -4.44 12.09
N THR A 31 10.47 -3.92 11.25
CA THR A 31 10.89 -2.52 11.33
C THR A 31 10.03 -1.58 10.48
N GLY A 32 9.03 -2.10 9.79
CA GLY A 32 8.12 -1.29 9.00
C GLY A 32 8.56 -1.06 7.57
N ASN A 33 9.59 -1.75 7.11
CA ASN A 33 10.00 -1.71 5.71
C ASN A 33 9.14 -2.65 4.87
N VAL A 34 9.03 -2.34 3.58
CA VAL A 34 8.25 -3.17 2.67
C VAL A 34 9.04 -4.42 2.30
N GLN A 35 8.51 -5.59 2.64
CA GLN A 35 9.09 -6.86 2.28
C GLN A 35 8.61 -7.33 0.91
N SER A 36 7.30 -7.21 0.67
CA SER A 36 6.74 -7.55 -0.64
C SER A 36 5.44 -6.78 -0.88
N ILE A 37 5.13 -6.57 -2.16
CA ILE A 37 3.89 -5.96 -2.60
C ILE A 37 3.34 -6.81 -3.74
N VAL A 38 2.08 -7.23 -3.61
CA VAL A 38 1.38 -7.93 -4.68
C VAL A 38 0.15 -7.09 -5.04
N VAL A 39 0.11 -6.58 -6.26
CA VAL A 39 -1.05 -5.82 -6.74
C VAL A 39 -1.92 -6.76 -7.57
N MET A 40 -3.19 -6.84 -7.18
CA MET A 40 -4.17 -7.73 -7.81
C MET A 40 -5.25 -6.90 -8.50
N ASP A 41 -5.74 -7.43 -9.61
CA ASP A 41 -6.86 -6.83 -10.36
C ASP A 41 -6.55 -5.42 -10.87
N ALA A 42 -5.27 -5.09 -11.06
CA ALA A 42 -4.90 -3.81 -11.64
C ALA A 42 -5.30 -3.78 -13.13
N PRO A 43 -5.97 -2.70 -13.56
CA PRO A 43 -6.43 -2.61 -14.95
C PRO A 43 -5.30 -2.45 -15.97
N ASN A 44 -4.16 -1.89 -15.54
CA ASN A 44 -3.01 -1.72 -16.42
C ASN A 44 -1.73 -1.56 -15.58
N ALA A 45 -0.59 -1.60 -16.27
CA ALA A 45 0.72 -1.52 -15.61
C ALA A 45 0.96 -0.15 -14.97
N THR A 46 0.46 0.92 -15.58
CA THR A 46 0.62 2.27 -15.04
C THR A 46 -0.06 2.40 -13.68
N PHE A 47 -1.28 1.88 -13.56
CA PHE A 47 -2.01 1.89 -12.31
C PHE A 47 -1.32 1.05 -11.24
N LYS A 48 -0.87 -0.15 -11.62
CA LYS A 48 -0.10 -1.03 -10.74
C LYS A 48 1.16 -0.34 -10.22
N ASN A 49 1.93 0.27 -11.13
CA ASN A 49 3.18 0.92 -10.76
C ASN A 49 2.96 2.11 -9.84
N SER A 50 1.86 2.85 -10.01
CA SER A 50 1.53 3.98 -9.15
C SER A 50 1.28 3.51 -7.71
N ILE A 51 0.63 2.37 -7.54
CA ILE A 51 0.36 1.80 -6.21
C ILE A 51 1.66 1.37 -5.55
N GLU A 52 2.50 0.62 -6.28
CA GLU A 52 3.79 0.18 -5.75
C GLU A 52 4.67 1.36 -5.34
N LYS A 53 4.69 2.39 -6.17
CA LYS A 53 5.46 3.60 -5.87
C LYS A 53 4.95 4.29 -4.62
N ALA A 54 3.63 4.41 -4.47
CA ALA A 54 3.02 5.03 -3.29
C ALA A 54 3.41 4.30 -2.02
N VAL A 55 3.36 2.97 -2.03
CA VAL A 55 3.71 2.17 -0.86
C VAL A 55 5.17 2.35 -0.51
N ARG A 56 6.05 2.31 -1.50
CA ARG A 56 7.50 2.46 -1.26
C ARG A 56 7.87 3.85 -0.78
N GLN A 57 7.20 4.88 -1.29
CA GLN A 57 7.45 6.25 -0.85
C GLN A 57 6.96 6.51 0.57
N ALA A 58 5.90 5.83 0.98
CA ALA A 58 5.37 5.98 2.32
C ALA A 58 6.19 5.21 3.37
N ALA A 59 6.93 4.20 2.96
CA ALA A 59 7.77 3.41 3.88
C ALA A 59 9.00 4.21 4.32
N PRO A 60 9.58 3.92 5.51
CA PRO A 60 9.15 2.90 6.47
C PRO A 60 7.94 3.34 7.28
N PHE A 61 7.20 2.38 7.79
CA PHE A 61 6.00 2.64 8.58
C PHE A 61 6.29 2.46 10.05
N ALA A 62 5.62 3.25 10.91
CA ALA A 62 5.72 3.08 12.34
C ALA A 62 5.01 1.78 12.74
N MET A 63 5.75 0.89 13.40
CA MET A 63 5.21 -0.39 13.85
C MET A 63 4.86 -0.34 15.33
N PRO A 64 3.78 -1.05 15.74
CA PRO A 64 3.45 -1.13 17.16
C PRO A 64 4.57 -1.77 17.97
N GLU A 65 4.71 -1.37 19.23
CA GLU A 65 5.71 -1.97 20.12
C GLU A 65 5.31 -3.37 20.59
N ASP A 66 4.01 -3.61 20.74
CA ASP A 66 3.51 -4.92 21.15
C ASP A 66 3.78 -5.95 20.05
N PRO A 67 4.45 -7.09 20.39
CA PRO A 67 4.78 -8.09 19.37
C PRO A 67 3.58 -8.67 18.62
N ASP A 68 2.47 -8.88 19.30
CA ASP A 68 1.27 -9.42 18.65
C ASP A 68 0.65 -8.41 17.70
N ALA A 69 0.58 -7.13 18.12
CA ALA A 69 0.08 -6.06 17.25
C ALA A 69 1.01 -5.84 16.06
N ARG A 70 2.32 -5.93 16.27
CA ARG A 70 3.30 -5.79 15.19
C ARG A 70 3.14 -6.91 14.17
N ARG A 71 2.94 -8.14 14.62
CA ARG A 71 2.73 -9.27 13.72
C ARG A 71 1.47 -9.08 12.89
N ALA A 72 0.40 -8.60 13.50
CA ALA A 72 -0.85 -8.31 12.79
C ALA A 72 -0.68 -7.18 11.77
N ALA A 73 0.15 -6.18 12.09
CA ALA A 73 0.37 -5.03 11.22
C ALA A 73 1.28 -5.34 10.03
N ARG A 74 1.96 -6.48 10.02
CA ARG A 74 2.88 -6.84 8.93
C ARG A 74 2.17 -7.21 7.63
N LEU A 75 0.93 -7.66 7.71
CA LEU A 75 0.16 -8.03 6.52
C LEU A 75 -0.99 -7.04 6.37
N ILE A 76 -1.00 -6.33 5.24
CA ILE A 76 -1.96 -5.27 4.98
C ILE A 76 -2.66 -5.53 3.65
N HIS A 77 -3.98 -5.42 3.65
CA HIS A 77 -4.79 -5.48 2.44
C HIS A 77 -5.43 -4.12 2.24
N ILE A 78 -5.18 -3.49 1.09
CA ILE A 78 -5.70 -2.16 0.79
C ILE A 78 -6.34 -2.18 -0.60
N ARG A 79 -7.49 -1.53 -0.72
CA ARG A 79 -8.13 -1.28 -2.01
C ARG A 79 -7.81 0.15 -2.43
N PHE A 80 -7.27 0.29 -3.64
CA PHE A 80 -6.98 1.59 -4.24
C PHE A 80 -8.02 1.88 -5.30
N ALA A 81 -8.86 2.86 -5.04
CA ALA A 81 -9.91 3.24 -5.99
C ALA A 81 -9.71 4.69 -6.41
N ALA A 82 -9.61 4.92 -7.71
CA ALA A 82 -9.48 6.25 -8.28
C ALA A 82 -10.87 6.84 -8.53
N LYS A 83 -11.10 8.06 -8.09
CA LYS A 83 -12.37 8.75 -8.24
C LYS A 83 -12.42 9.63 -9.48
#